data_c821ee068c5ee8e786c5f534e4648f37
#
_entry.id   c821ee068c5ee8e786c5f534e4648f37
#
_cell.length_a   1.000
_cell.length_b   1.000
_cell.length_c   1.000
_cell.angle_alpha   90.00
_cell.angle_beta   90.00
_cell.angle_gamma   90.00
#
_symmetry.space_group_name_H-M   'P 1'
#
loop_
_entity.id
_entity.type
_entity.pdbx_description
1 polymer ?
#
loop_
_entity_poly.entity_id
_entity_poly.type
_entity_poly.pdbx_seq_one_letter_code
_entity_poly.pdbx_strand_id
1 'polypeptide(L)'
;YWISTPLITGADAEGAGEMFRVSTLDLENLPRTDKGAIDYSKDFFGKETFLTVSGQLNGETYACALSKIYTFGPTFRAENSHTSRHLAEFWMIEPEVAFAELKDIAQLAEDLLKYVFKAVLTERADDMAFFAERIDTDAISRLEKVIDSSFVRMDYTDAIEILKNCGKEFEYPVEWGVDLQSEHER
;
A
#
# COMPACT_ATOMS: atom_id res chain seq x y z
N TYR A 1 -15.83 9.04 -4.38
CA TYR A 1 -16.70 8.32 -3.44
C TYR A 1 -15.87 7.39 -2.56
N TRP A 2 -16.15 7.35 -1.25
CA TRP A 2 -15.60 6.33 -0.38
C TRP A 2 -16.39 5.03 -0.54
N ILE A 3 -15.66 3.92 -0.69
CA ILE A 3 -16.23 2.58 -0.84
C ILE A 3 -15.67 1.69 0.27
N SER A 4 -16.57 1.02 0.99
CA SER A 4 -16.20 -0.03 1.93
C SER A 4 -16.29 -1.38 1.23
N THR A 5 -15.16 -2.07 1.13
CA THR A 5 -15.04 -3.38 0.47
C THR A 5 -14.94 -4.52 1.47
N PRO A 6 -15.32 -5.75 1.10
CA PRO A 6 -15.17 -6.92 1.97
C PRO A 6 -13.71 -7.17 2.36
N LEU A 7 -13.49 -7.58 3.60
CA LEU A 7 -12.15 -7.96 4.11
C LEU A 7 -11.83 -9.43 3.88
N ILE A 8 -12.85 -10.28 3.71
CA ILE A 8 -12.67 -11.70 3.41
C ILE A 8 -12.83 -11.90 1.92
N THR A 9 -11.84 -12.52 1.31
CA THR A 9 -11.78 -12.71 -0.14
C THR A 9 -11.34 -14.12 -0.52
N GLY A 10 -11.78 -14.59 -1.69
CA GLY A 10 -11.27 -15.80 -2.31
C GLY A 10 -10.27 -15.55 -3.44
N ALA A 11 -9.83 -14.30 -3.61
CA ALA A 11 -8.93 -13.90 -4.68
C ALA A 11 -7.80 -13.00 -4.15
N ASP A 12 -6.62 -13.14 -4.73
CA ASP A 12 -5.50 -12.24 -4.53
C ASP A 12 -5.65 -10.97 -5.38
N ALA A 13 -5.09 -9.87 -4.90
CA ALA A 13 -5.00 -8.62 -5.62
C ALA A 13 -3.60 -8.48 -6.23
N GLU A 14 -3.44 -8.88 -7.48
CA GLU A 14 -2.20 -8.75 -8.28
C GLU A 14 -0.93 -9.39 -7.66
N GLY A 15 -1.08 -10.41 -6.82
CA GLY A 15 0.06 -10.99 -6.10
C GLY A 15 0.70 -10.04 -5.09
N ALA A 16 -0.07 -9.11 -4.55
CA ALA A 16 0.42 -7.99 -3.73
C ALA A 16 0.90 -8.39 -2.32
N GLY A 17 1.09 -9.66 -2.04
CA GLY A 17 1.66 -10.15 -0.80
C GLY A 17 1.12 -11.49 -0.34
N GLU A 18 1.71 -12.05 0.70
CA GLU A 18 1.21 -13.27 1.31
C GLU A 18 -0.08 -12.99 2.08
N MET A 19 -1.10 -13.84 1.90
CA MET A 19 -2.41 -13.68 2.51
C MET A 19 -2.57 -14.53 3.77
N PHE A 20 -3.14 -13.93 4.81
CA PHE A 20 -3.63 -14.69 5.96
C PHE A 20 -4.85 -15.51 5.58
N ARG A 21 -4.81 -16.82 5.85
CA ARG A 21 -5.93 -17.72 5.59
C ARG A 21 -7.02 -17.52 6.64
N VAL A 22 -8.27 -17.47 6.16
CA VAL A 22 -9.48 -17.50 7.00
C VAL A 22 -10.16 -18.84 6.82
N SER A 23 -10.35 -19.59 7.90
CA SER A 23 -10.95 -20.92 7.85
C SER A 23 -11.70 -21.21 9.15
N THR A 24 -12.80 -21.95 9.05
CA THR A 24 -13.56 -22.49 10.19
C THR A 24 -13.30 -23.98 10.42
N LEU A 25 -12.36 -24.58 9.65
CA LEU A 25 -11.98 -25.96 9.82
C LEU A 25 -11.23 -26.16 11.13
N ASP A 26 -11.50 -27.30 11.78
CA ASP A 26 -10.74 -27.74 12.94
C ASP A 26 -9.32 -28.11 12.53
N LEU A 27 -8.33 -27.36 13.02
CA LEU A 27 -6.92 -27.55 12.69
C LEU A 27 -6.34 -28.88 13.22
N GLU A 28 -6.95 -29.44 14.29
CA GLU A 28 -6.53 -30.73 14.84
C GLU A 28 -7.07 -31.92 14.00
N ASN A 29 -8.22 -31.71 13.33
CA ASN A 29 -8.91 -32.75 12.56
C ASN A 29 -9.28 -32.24 11.15
N LEU A 30 -8.30 -31.83 10.38
CA LEU A 30 -8.51 -31.30 9.03
C LEU A 30 -9.14 -32.33 8.10
N PRO A 31 -10.30 -32.07 7.48
CA PRO A 31 -10.88 -32.94 6.46
C PRO A 31 -9.95 -33.00 5.24
N ARG A 32 -9.85 -34.21 4.67
CA ARG A 32 -8.98 -34.45 3.52
C ARG A 32 -9.77 -35.00 2.35
N THR A 33 -9.34 -34.65 1.15
CA THR A 33 -9.81 -35.24 -0.10
C THR A 33 -9.17 -36.61 -0.28
N ASP A 34 -9.68 -37.44 -1.22
CA ASP A 34 -9.10 -38.72 -1.60
C ASP A 34 -7.62 -38.62 -2.03
N LYS A 35 -7.18 -37.43 -2.44
CA LYS A 35 -5.80 -37.12 -2.84
C LYS A 35 -4.92 -36.64 -1.69
N GLY A 36 -5.46 -36.57 -0.46
CA GLY A 36 -4.74 -36.14 0.74
C GLY A 36 -4.64 -34.61 0.94
N ALA A 37 -5.15 -33.81 0.02
CA ALA A 37 -5.24 -32.36 0.18
C ALA A 37 -6.32 -31.96 1.20
N ILE A 38 -6.24 -30.77 1.78
CA ILE A 38 -7.31 -30.24 2.64
C ILE A 38 -8.60 -30.09 1.83
N ASP A 39 -9.70 -30.60 2.36
CA ASP A 39 -11.02 -30.49 1.73
C ASP A 39 -11.75 -29.22 2.16
N TYR A 40 -11.46 -28.12 1.48
CA TYR A 40 -12.12 -26.83 1.74
C TYR A 40 -13.61 -26.82 1.39
N SER A 41 -14.17 -27.83 0.73
CA SER A 41 -15.63 -27.94 0.54
C SER A 41 -16.37 -28.10 1.86
N LYS A 42 -15.67 -28.47 2.92
CA LYS A 42 -16.18 -28.62 4.29
C LYS A 42 -16.04 -27.34 5.14
N ASP A 43 -15.33 -26.36 4.63
CA ASP A 43 -15.24 -25.05 5.28
C ASP A 43 -16.53 -24.25 5.10
N PHE A 44 -16.72 -23.21 5.95
CA PHE A 44 -17.87 -22.31 5.89
C PHE A 44 -18.08 -21.70 4.49
N PHE A 45 -16.99 -21.28 3.85
CA PHE A 45 -17.04 -20.65 2.53
C PHE A 45 -17.03 -21.67 1.36
N GLY A 46 -16.83 -22.97 1.64
CA GLY A 46 -16.75 -24.02 0.62
C GLY A 46 -15.52 -23.96 -0.29
N LYS A 47 -14.58 -23.06 -0.03
CA LYS A 47 -13.34 -22.85 -0.76
C LYS A 47 -12.29 -22.18 0.11
N GLU A 48 -11.05 -22.10 -0.35
CA GLU A 48 -10.03 -21.28 0.31
C GLU A 48 -10.42 -19.82 0.35
N THR A 49 -10.25 -19.20 1.51
CA THR A 49 -10.53 -17.80 1.77
C THR A 49 -9.43 -17.17 2.59
N PHE A 50 -9.29 -15.87 2.43
CA PHE A 50 -8.18 -15.11 2.99
C PHE A 50 -8.65 -13.74 3.47
N LEU A 51 -7.84 -13.10 4.31
CA LEU A 51 -7.95 -11.67 4.56
C LEU A 51 -7.37 -10.92 3.36
N THR A 52 -8.03 -9.85 2.95
CA THR A 52 -7.64 -9.06 1.79
C THR A 52 -6.32 -8.32 2.01
N VAL A 53 -5.49 -8.24 0.97
CA VAL A 53 -4.26 -7.46 0.94
C VAL A 53 -4.49 -6.04 0.40
N SER A 54 -5.67 -5.78 -0.21
CA SER A 54 -6.06 -4.51 -0.83
C SER A 54 -7.56 -4.47 -1.08
N GLY A 55 -8.16 -3.29 -1.03
CA GLY A 55 -9.54 -3.05 -1.46
C GLY A 55 -9.70 -2.94 -2.98
N GLN A 56 -8.62 -2.97 -3.75
CA GLN A 56 -8.56 -2.69 -5.18
C GLN A 56 -9.54 -3.52 -6.02
N LEU A 57 -9.52 -4.86 -5.91
CA LEU A 57 -10.34 -5.74 -6.77
C LEU A 57 -11.84 -5.40 -6.73
N ASN A 58 -12.37 -5.21 -5.52
CA ASN A 58 -13.76 -4.81 -5.37
C ASN A 58 -13.95 -3.32 -5.72
N GLY A 59 -12.95 -2.47 -5.40
CA GLY A 59 -12.93 -1.05 -5.72
C GLY A 59 -13.07 -0.78 -7.20
N GLU A 60 -12.33 -1.48 -8.05
CA GLU A 60 -12.38 -1.34 -9.51
C GLU A 60 -13.78 -1.58 -10.09
N THR A 61 -14.52 -2.53 -9.53
CA THR A 61 -15.92 -2.78 -9.91
C THR A 61 -16.79 -1.55 -9.68
N TYR A 62 -16.59 -0.86 -8.55
CA TYR A 62 -17.30 0.38 -8.25
C TYR A 62 -16.79 1.57 -9.06
N ALA A 63 -15.50 1.62 -9.38
CA ALA A 63 -14.93 2.63 -10.25
C ALA A 63 -15.56 2.60 -11.66
N CYS A 64 -15.91 1.42 -12.18
CA CYS A 64 -16.64 1.29 -13.45
C CYS A 64 -18.01 2.00 -13.44
N ALA A 65 -18.65 2.12 -12.27
CA ALA A 65 -19.95 2.77 -12.13
C ALA A 65 -19.84 4.24 -11.66
N LEU A 66 -18.89 4.54 -10.77
CA LEU A 66 -18.78 5.83 -10.07
C LEU A 66 -17.61 6.69 -10.57
N SER A 67 -16.79 6.19 -11.45
CA SER A 67 -15.61 6.80 -12.07
C SER A 67 -14.45 7.09 -11.10
N LYS A 68 -14.71 7.74 -9.99
CA LYS A 68 -13.68 8.13 -8.99
C LYS A 68 -14.10 7.64 -7.64
N ILE A 69 -13.39 6.65 -7.13
CA ILE A 69 -13.61 6.08 -5.81
C ILE A 69 -12.30 6.03 -5.02
N TYR A 70 -12.40 5.76 -3.75
CA TYR A 70 -11.28 5.31 -2.95
C TYR A 70 -11.77 4.33 -1.89
N THR A 71 -10.94 3.37 -1.54
CA THR A 71 -11.10 2.58 -0.34
C THR A 71 -10.23 3.19 0.77
N PHE A 72 -10.69 3.10 2.00
CA PHE A 72 -9.93 3.42 3.20
C PHE A 72 -10.35 2.46 4.29
N GLY A 73 -9.52 1.49 4.58
CA GLY A 73 -9.83 0.42 5.50
C GLY A 73 -8.63 -0.48 5.77
N PRO A 74 -8.79 -1.46 6.68
CA PRO A 74 -7.73 -2.38 7.03
C PRO A 74 -7.40 -3.32 5.87
N THR A 75 -6.11 -3.59 5.72
CA THR A 75 -5.53 -4.58 4.81
C THR A 75 -4.56 -5.44 5.58
N PHE A 76 -4.31 -6.66 5.09
CA PHE A 76 -3.56 -7.67 5.82
C PHE A 76 -2.53 -8.32 4.91
N ARG A 77 -1.27 -8.38 5.37
CA ARG A 77 -0.19 -9.06 4.63
C ARG A 77 0.60 -9.95 5.59
N ALA A 78 0.70 -11.23 5.24
CA ALA A 78 1.36 -12.25 6.05
C ALA A 78 2.88 -12.33 5.79
N GLU A 79 3.45 -11.29 5.23
CA GLU A 79 4.88 -11.23 4.90
C GLU A 79 5.74 -11.33 6.16
N ASN A 80 6.65 -12.29 6.17
CA ASN A 80 7.60 -12.46 7.28
C ASN A 80 8.77 -11.49 7.12
N SER A 81 8.51 -10.20 7.34
CA SER A 81 9.51 -9.14 7.27
C SER A 81 9.61 -8.40 8.61
N HIS A 82 10.83 -8.25 9.10
CA HIS A 82 11.12 -7.59 10.38
C HIS A 82 11.63 -6.15 10.19
N THR A 83 11.16 -5.44 9.18
CA THR A 83 11.51 -4.04 8.99
C THR A 83 10.53 -3.12 9.72
N SER A 84 10.96 -1.89 9.99
CA SER A 84 10.12 -0.86 10.62
C SER A 84 8.93 -0.40 9.77
N ARG A 85 8.84 -0.87 8.52
CA ARG A 85 7.81 -0.50 7.54
C ARG A 85 6.80 -1.60 7.25
N HIS A 86 6.96 -2.80 7.84
CA HIS A 86 6.06 -3.93 7.61
C HIS A 86 5.20 -4.20 8.84
N LEU A 87 3.90 -4.12 8.66
CA LEU A 87 2.88 -4.48 9.63
C LEU A 87 1.98 -5.55 9.03
N ALA A 88 1.52 -6.48 9.85
CA ALA A 88 0.60 -7.54 9.42
C ALA A 88 -0.81 -7.00 9.12
N GLU A 89 -1.21 -5.92 9.79
CA GLU A 89 -2.46 -5.19 9.57
C GLU A 89 -2.14 -3.69 9.50
N PHE A 90 -2.67 -3.02 8.49
CA PHE A 90 -2.52 -1.56 8.31
C PHE A 90 -3.66 -1.02 7.45
N TRP A 91 -3.84 0.29 7.47
CA TRP A 91 -4.86 0.96 6.67
C TRP A 91 -4.22 1.61 5.45
N MET A 92 -4.86 1.46 4.31
CA MET A 92 -4.46 2.14 3.08
C MET A 92 -5.55 3.08 2.57
N ILE A 93 -5.13 4.18 1.97
CA ILE A 93 -5.98 5.02 1.12
C ILE A 93 -5.68 4.61 -0.31
N GLU A 94 -6.64 4.02 -1.00
CA GLU A 94 -6.47 3.40 -2.30
C GLU A 94 -7.43 4.03 -3.32
N PRO A 95 -7.05 5.12 -3.99
CA PRO A 95 -7.87 5.74 -5.04
C PRO A 95 -7.89 4.88 -6.30
N GLU A 96 -9.09 4.70 -6.86
CA GLU A 96 -9.31 4.08 -8.17
C GLU A 96 -10.03 5.06 -9.09
N VAL A 97 -9.42 5.39 -10.21
CA VAL A 97 -9.93 6.40 -11.14
C VAL A 97 -10.06 5.79 -12.54
N ALA A 98 -11.30 5.56 -12.95
CA ALA A 98 -11.59 5.02 -14.28
C ALA A 98 -11.08 5.96 -15.39
N PHE A 99 -10.49 5.37 -16.44
CA PHE A 99 -9.95 6.07 -17.62
C PHE A 99 -8.76 7.01 -17.34
N ALA A 100 -8.18 6.98 -16.14
CA ALA A 100 -6.98 7.73 -15.82
C ALA A 100 -5.73 7.04 -16.40
N GLU A 101 -4.79 7.83 -16.87
CA GLU A 101 -3.45 7.38 -17.26
C GLU A 101 -2.43 7.65 -16.13
N LEU A 102 -1.23 7.13 -16.26
CA LEU A 102 -0.15 7.28 -15.27
C LEU A 102 0.07 8.74 -14.85
N LYS A 103 0.06 9.68 -15.79
CA LYS A 103 0.21 11.12 -15.51
C LYS A 103 -0.89 11.67 -14.61
N ASP A 104 -2.12 11.17 -14.76
CA ASP A 104 -3.27 11.62 -13.99
C ASP A 104 -3.18 11.10 -12.55
N ILE A 105 -2.74 9.84 -12.40
CA ILE A 105 -2.50 9.23 -11.07
C ILE A 105 -1.32 9.89 -10.37
N ALA A 106 -0.23 10.19 -11.08
CA ALA A 106 0.90 10.92 -10.51
C ALA A 106 0.49 12.33 -10.03
N GLN A 107 -0.40 13.01 -10.76
CA GLN A 107 -0.94 14.30 -10.31
C GLN A 107 -1.85 14.14 -9.10
N LEU A 108 -2.71 13.12 -9.09
CA LEU A 108 -3.56 12.82 -7.94
C LEU A 108 -2.74 12.54 -6.67
N ALA A 109 -1.65 11.80 -6.80
CA ALA A 109 -0.75 11.49 -5.68
C ALA A 109 -0.10 12.78 -5.12
N GLU A 110 0.38 13.68 -5.99
CA GLU A 110 0.92 14.97 -5.58
C GLU A 110 -0.13 15.81 -4.84
N ASP A 111 -1.31 15.94 -5.42
CA ASP A 111 -2.40 16.73 -4.85
C ASP A 111 -2.86 16.17 -3.49
N LEU A 112 -2.97 14.84 -3.37
CA LEU A 112 -3.34 14.17 -2.13
C LEU A 112 -2.32 14.42 -1.02
N LEU A 113 -1.03 14.23 -1.31
CA LEU A 113 0.03 14.45 -0.31
C LEU A 113 0.08 15.91 0.16
N LYS A 114 0.03 16.86 -0.77
CA LYS A 114 0.03 18.29 -0.44
C LYS A 114 -1.22 18.68 0.37
N TYR A 115 -2.37 18.15 0.01
CA TYR A 115 -3.61 18.39 0.75
C TYR A 115 -3.52 17.88 2.19
N VAL A 116 -3.10 16.62 2.37
CA VAL A 116 -2.99 16.01 3.70
C VAL A 116 -1.96 16.73 4.55
N PHE A 117 -0.78 17.04 4.01
CA PHE A 117 0.26 17.74 4.76
C PHE A 117 -0.20 19.15 5.19
N LYS A 118 -0.87 19.88 4.29
CA LYS A 118 -1.45 21.18 4.62
C LYS A 118 -2.52 21.07 5.71
N ALA A 119 -3.42 20.09 5.60
CA ALA A 119 -4.46 19.85 6.60
C ALA A 119 -3.85 19.51 7.97
N VAL A 120 -2.85 18.66 8.04
CA VAL A 120 -2.15 18.30 9.27
C VAL A 120 -1.48 19.53 9.91
N LEU A 121 -0.77 20.34 9.13
CA LEU A 121 -0.12 21.55 9.64
C LEU A 121 -1.12 22.61 10.14
N THR A 122 -2.32 22.69 9.57
CA THR A 122 -3.33 23.69 9.93
C THR A 122 -4.32 23.21 10.98
N GLU A 123 -4.79 21.96 10.87
CA GLU A 123 -5.86 21.43 11.70
C GLU A 123 -5.34 20.67 12.93
N ARG A 124 -4.05 20.30 12.92
CA ARG A 124 -3.36 19.54 13.97
C ARG A 124 -2.07 20.24 14.41
N ALA A 125 -2.07 21.55 14.44
CA ALA A 125 -0.88 22.35 14.77
C ALA A 125 -0.28 22.00 16.14
N ASP A 126 -1.12 21.68 17.14
CA ASP A 126 -0.67 21.31 18.48
C ASP A 126 0.05 19.94 18.46
N ASP A 127 -0.50 18.97 17.73
CA ASP A 127 0.14 17.67 17.54
C ASP A 127 1.47 17.82 16.79
N MET A 128 1.51 18.65 15.76
CA MET A 128 2.74 18.91 15.00
C MET A 128 3.80 19.62 15.83
N ALA A 129 3.41 20.54 16.72
CA ALA A 129 4.33 21.17 17.66
C ALA A 129 4.94 20.13 18.63
N PHE A 130 4.13 19.20 19.15
CA PHE A 130 4.61 18.09 19.96
C PHE A 130 5.59 17.20 19.20
N PHE A 131 5.28 16.84 17.96
CA PHE A 131 6.19 16.01 17.12
C PHE A 131 7.51 16.74 16.86
N ALA A 132 7.48 18.02 16.55
CA ALA A 132 8.68 18.82 16.33
C ALA A 132 9.55 18.97 17.59
N GLU A 133 8.93 19.10 18.77
CA GLU A 133 9.65 19.20 20.03
C GLU A 133 10.25 17.87 20.51
N ARG A 134 9.53 16.76 20.35
CA ARG A 134 9.82 15.51 21.03
C ARG A 134 10.36 14.38 20.16
N ILE A 135 10.09 14.42 18.84
CA ILE A 135 10.36 13.28 17.94
C ILE A 135 11.30 13.69 16.82
N ASP A 136 10.96 14.76 16.08
CA ASP A 136 11.71 15.18 14.89
C ASP A 136 11.60 16.68 14.68
N THR A 137 12.67 17.41 15.01
CA THR A 137 12.74 18.87 14.92
C THR A 137 12.50 19.41 13.51
N ASP A 138 12.74 18.60 12.47
CA ASP A 138 12.62 19.00 11.08
C ASP A 138 11.26 18.61 10.47
N ALA A 139 10.37 17.98 11.24
CA ALA A 139 9.09 17.47 10.73
C ALA A 139 8.28 18.54 10.00
N ILE A 140 8.06 19.71 10.65
CA ILE A 140 7.26 20.80 10.08
C ILE A 140 7.92 21.35 8.81
N SER A 141 9.21 21.72 8.88
CA SER A 141 9.93 22.32 7.75
C SER A 141 10.00 21.39 6.54
N ARG A 142 10.04 20.09 6.77
CA ARG A 142 10.03 19.09 5.72
C ARG A 142 8.67 19.01 5.02
N LEU A 143 7.55 19.03 5.77
CA LEU A 143 6.21 19.07 5.19
C LEU A 143 5.97 20.38 4.42
N GLU A 144 6.38 21.51 4.94
CA GLU A 144 6.29 22.82 4.26
C GLU A 144 7.06 22.79 2.92
N LYS A 145 8.28 22.27 2.90
CA LYS A 145 9.05 22.10 1.65
C LYS A 145 8.33 21.26 0.61
N VAL A 146 7.70 20.17 1.02
CA VAL A 146 6.94 19.31 0.09
C VAL A 146 5.72 20.06 -0.45
N ILE A 147 4.99 20.81 0.39
CA ILE A 147 3.83 21.59 -0.03
C ILE A 147 4.23 22.66 -1.07
N ASP A 148 5.33 23.36 -0.84
CA ASP A 148 5.78 24.47 -1.67
C ASP A 148 6.53 24.05 -2.93
N SER A 149 7.03 22.81 -2.99
CA SER A 149 7.76 22.30 -4.15
C SER A 149 6.84 21.78 -5.25
N SER A 150 7.32 21.79 -6.49
CA SER A 150 6.74 21.03 -7.59
C SER A 150 7.38 19.64 -7.62
N PHE A 151 6.56 18.59 -7.75
CA PHE A 151 7.08 17.24 -7.86
C PHE A 151 7.71 17.03 -9.23
N VAL A 152 8.91 16.49 -9.22
CA VAL A 152 9.59 16.06 -10.45
C VAL A 152 9.12 14.67 -10.80
N ARG A 153 8.64 14.50 -12.02
CA ARG A 153 8.32 13.18 -12.59
C ARG A 153 9.51 12.70 -13.39
N MET A 154 9.99 11.53 -13.04
CA MET A 154 11.21 10.96 -13.59
C MET A 154 10.93 9.54 -14.06
N ASP A 155 11.41 9.20 -15.24
CA ASP A 155 11.32 7.83 -15.74
C ASP A 155 12.27 6.91 -14.95
N TYR A 156 11.86 5.65 -14.77
CA TYR A 156 12.66 4.66 -14.04
C TYR A 156 14.08 4.50 -14.61
N THR A 157 14.22 4.54 -15.93
CA THR A 157 15.55 4.47 -16.59
C THR A 157 16.44 5.60 -16.16
N ASP A 158 15.92 6.84 -16.12
CA ASP A 158 16.69 8.02 -15.71
C ASP A 158 17.03 7.95 -14.21
N ALA A 159 16.12 7.45 -13.38
CA ALA A 159 16.37 7.25 -11.96
C ALA A 159 17.53 6.26 -11.72
N ILE A 160 17.57 5.14 -12.45
CA ILE A 160 18.67 4.17 -12.38
C ILE A 160 20.00 4.80 -12.79
N GLU A 161 20.03 5.60 -13.86
CA GLU A 161 21.27 6.27 -14.28
C GLU A 161 21.75 7.31 -13.25
N ILE A 162 20.85 8.05 -12.63
CA ILE A 162 21.17 8.99 -11.55
C ILE A 162 21.78 8.23 -10.36
N LEU A 163 21.14 7.15 -9.92
CA LEU A 163 21.62 6.36 -8.79
C LEU A 163 23.00 5.75 -9.04
N LYS A 164 23.25 5.21 -10.23
CA LYS A 164 24.57 4.68 -10.61
C LYS A 164 25.67 5.75 -10.58
N ASN A 165 25.32 6.99 -10.85
CA ASN A 165 26.28 8.09 -10.98
C ASN A 165 26.31 9.03 -9.77
N CYS A 166 25.52 8.78 -8.71
CA CYS A 166 25.44 9.66 -7.54
C CYS A 166 26.66 9.59 -6.60
N GLY A 167 27.55 8.62 -6.80
CA GLY A 167 28.75 8.45 -5.99
C GLY A 167 28.51 7.87 -4.58
N LYS A 168 27.31 7.39 -4.30
CA LYS A 168 26.98 6.66 -3.07
C LYS A 168 27.22 5.16 -3.26
N GLU A 169 27.66 4.50 -2.20
CA GLU A 169 27.67 3.03 -2.13
C GLU A 169 26.34 2.57 -1.52
N PHE A 170 25.71 1.59 -2.14
CA PHE A 170 24.46 0.98 -1.70
C PHE A 170 24.69 -0.47 -1.28
N GLU A 171 23.93 -0.94 -0.31
CA GLU A 171 23.92 -2.34 0.13
C GLU A 171 23.32 -3.26 -0.95
N TYR A 172 22.28 -2.77 -1.64
CA TYR A 172 21.60 -3.49 -2.71
C TYR A 172 22.05 -2.95 -4.09
N PRO A 173 22.15 -3.84 -5.11
CA PRO A 173 22.62 -3.42 -6.44
C PRO A 173 21.64 -2.47 -7.11
N VAL A 174 22.18 -1.46 -7.80
CA VAL A 174 21.42 -0.54 -8.64
C VAL A 174 21.54 -1.02 -10.08
N GLU A 175 20.56 -1.77 -10.55
CA GLU A 175 20.53 -2.30 -11.93
C GLU A 175 19.15 -2.06 -12.55
N TRP A 176 19.12 -1.93 -13.86
CA TRP A 176 17.85 -1.76 -14.57
C TRP A 176 17.03 -3.05 -14.50
N GLY A 177 15.76 -2.96 -14.15
CA GLY A 177 14.85 -4.10 -13.99
C GLY A 177 14.78 -4.66 -12.56
N VAL A 178 15.52 -4.08 -11.61
CA VAL A 178 15.47 -4.44 -10.18
C VAL A 178 14.63 -3.43 -9.42
N ASP A 179 13.85 -3.91 -8.44
CA ASP A 179 13.09 -3.02 -7.56
C ASP A 179 14.02 -2.16 -6.71
N LEU A 180 13.74 -0.86 -6.67
CA LEU A 180 14.47 0.08 -5.82
C LEU A 180 14.15 -0.18 -4.34
N GLN A 181 15.19 -0.14 -3.52
CA GLN A 181 15.09 -0.31 -2.08
C GLN A 181 15.03 1.05 -1.37
N SER A 182 14.61 1.05 -0.10
CA SER A 182 14.46 2.28 0.70
C SER A 182 15.71 3.15 0.77
N GLU A 183 16.90 2.58 0.62
CA GLU A 183 18.16 3.33 0.59
C GLU A 183 18.35 4.12 -0.73
N HIS A 184 17.77 3.62 -1.83
CA HIS A 184 17.81 4.28 -3.13
C HIS A 184 16.86 5.48 -3.22
N GLU A 185 15.83 5.51 -2.36
CA GLU A 185 14.81 6.57 -2.33
C GLU A 185 15.19 7.77 -1.47
N ARG A 186 16.36 7.73 -0.81
CA ARG A 186 16.89 8.77 0.09
C ARG A 186 18.01 9.52 -0.61
#